data_c32629a67ca887c5dcbfea778b26339e
#
_entry.id   c32629a67ca887c5dcbfea778b26339e
#
_cell.length_a   1.000
_cell.length_b   1.000
_cell.length_c   1.000
_cell.angle_alpha   90.00
_cell.angle_beta   90.00
_cell.angle_gamma   90.00
#
_symmetry.space_group_name_H-M   'P 1'
#
loop_
_entity.id
_entity.type
_entity.pdbx_description
1 polymer ?
#
loop_
_entity_poly.entity_id
_entity_poly.type
_entity_poly.pdbx_seq_one_letter_code
_entity_poly.pdbx_strand_id
1 'polypeptide(L)'
;STSSTHHAHIDLTPKEILTDKRFMALWLLLFLNVCGGIAIISKAAILGQEVVGMSAAQATLFVAIIGLFNGLGRLFWSSISDKIGCWTTFMLFIGINVVCFALIPSFSTNSISFQILTYVIIAGYGAGFATMPSFVKSIYGTEKYGQVLGYILTAWSAAAFAGPLLLGLSAEITIFYLFAILLIIALVVGIWLKGLLVKVV
;
A
#
# COMPACT_ATOMS: atom_id res chain seq x y z
N SER A 1 44.20 14.64 3.09
CA SER A 1 43.80 13.30 3.53
C SER A 1 42.29 13.25 3.51
N THR A 2 41.73 12.83 2.40
CA THR A 2 40.28 12.57 2.23
C THR A 2 40.02 11.19 2.80
N SER A 3 39.36 11.15 3.97
CA SER A 3 38.81 9.92 4.53
C SER A 3 37.61 9.49 3.70
N SER A 4 37.84 8.63 2.72
CA SER A 4 36.77 7.87 2.08
C SER A 4 36.21 6.90 3.11
N THR A 5 35.04 7.21 3.65
CA THR A 5 34.22 6.24 4.37
C THR A 5 33.85 5.14 3.39
N HIS A 6 34.59 4.03 3.43
CA HIS A 6 34.21 2.79 2.80
C HIS A 6 32.88 2.33 3.47
N HIS A 7 31.76 2.66 2.86
CA HIS A 7 30.54 1.87 3.09
C HIS A 7 30.88 0.45 2.62
N ALA A 8 30.95 -0.48 3.58
CA ALA A 8 31.16 -1.88 3.28
C ALA A 8 30.12 -2.30 2.24
N HIS A 9 30.59 -2.66 1.04
CA HIS A 9 29.75 -3.23 -0.01
C HIS A 9 29.20 -4.56 0.53
N ILE A 10 27.97 -4.55 1.02
CA ILE A 10 27.27 -5.79 1.39
C ILE A 10 26.80 -6.40 0.07
N ASP A 11 27.61 -7.29 -0.47
CA ASP A 11 27.26 -8.00 -1.71
C ASP A 11 26.31 -9.16 -1.41
N LEU A 12 25.02 -8.79 -1.18
CA LEU A 12 23.98 -9.75 -0.86
C LEU A 12 23.64 -10.59 -2.10
N THR A 13 23.69 -11.89 -1.96
CA THR A 13 23.19 -12.84 -2.95
C THR A 13 21.65 -12.79 -3.01
N PRO A 14 21.03 -13.24 -4.13
CA PRO A 14 19.57 -13.33 -4.21
C PRO A 14 18.95 -14.11 -3.04
N LYS A 15 19.58 -15.19 -2.59
CA LYS A 15 19.12 -16.00 -1.47
C LYS A 15 19.13 -15.22 -0.16
N GLU A 16 20.20 -14.46 0.09
CA GLU A 16 20.32 -13.63 1.29
C GLU A 16 19.29 -12.51 1.32
N ILE A 17 19.01 -11.88 0.16
CA ILE A 17 17.93 -10.88 0.04
C ILE A 17 16.58 -11.52 0.40
N LEU A 18 16.23 -12.64 -0.21
CA LEU A 18 14.93 -13.28 -0.02
C LEU A 18 14.72 -13.82 1.40
N THR A 19 15.80 -14.11 2.14
CA THR A 19 15.74 -14.56 3.55
C THR A 19 15.94 -13.42 4.56
N ASP A 20 16.20 -12.20 4.10
CA ASP A 20 16.32 -11.03 4.98
C ASP A 20 14.94 -10.66 5.55
N LYS A 21 14.86 -10.58 6.88
CA LYS A 21 13.64 -10.18 7.59
C LYS A 21 13.13 -8.80 7.21
N ARG A 22 14.04 -7.87 6.84
CA ARG A 22 13.69 -6.53 6.36
C ARG A 22 13.00 -6.60 5.00
N PHE A 23 13.51 -7.45 4.09
CA PHE A 23 12.87 -7.74 2.81
C PHE A 23 11.46 -8.32 3.01
N MET A 24 11.33 -9.32 3.87
CA MET A 24 10.03 -9.94 4.17
C MET A 24 9.02 -8.90 4.71
N ALA A 25 9.47 -8.03 5.61
CA ALA A 25 8.63 -6.98 6.16
C ALA A 25 8.18 -5.97 5.08
N LEU A 26 9.08 -5.52 4.20
CA LEU A 26 8.74 -4.62 3.10
C LEU A 26 7.79 -5.27 2.10
N TRP A 27 8.02 -6.55 1.76
CA TRP A 27 7.15 -7.31 0.88
C TRP A 27 5.73 -7.42 1.44
N LEU A 28 5.61 -7.79 2.74
CA LEU A 28 4.31 -7.86 3.42
C LEU A 28 3.63 -6.50 3.53
N LEU A 29 4.37 -5.43 3.83
CA LEU A 29 3.84 -4.07 3.87
C LEU A 29 3.22 -3.68 2.52
N LEU A 30 3.93 -3.92 1.42
CA LEU A 30 3.42 -3.62 0.10
C LEU A 30 2.22 -4.51 -0.24
N PHE A 31 2.33 -5.82 -0.02
CA PHE A 31 1.25 -6.78 -0.28
C PHE A 31 -0.05 -6.39 0.44
N LEU A 32 0.02 -6.17 1.75
CA LEU A 32 -1.14 -5.83 2.57
C LEU A 32 -1.73 -4.47 2.19
N ASN A 33 -0.88 -3.47 1.90
CA ASN A 33 -1.34 -2.16 1.47
C ASN A 33 -2.09 -2.21 0.14
N VAL A 34 -1.60 -2.97 -0.83
CA VAL A 34 -2.19 -2.95 -2.16
C VAL A 34 -3.37 -3.91 -2.32
N CYS A 35 -3.51 -4.93 -1.45
CA CYS A 35 -4.62 -5.88 -1.51
C CYS A 35 -6.00 -5.21 -1.53
N GLY A 36 -6.26 -4.33 -0.58
CA GLY A 36 -7.56 -3.65 -0.48
C GLY A 36 -7.81 -2.68 -1.62
N GLY A 37 -6.79 -1.91 -2.01
CA GLY A 37 -6.90 -0.96 -3.12
C GLY A 37 -7.17 -1.65 -4.45
N ILE A 38 -6.44 -2.72 -4.77
CA ILE A 38 -6.64 -3.47 -6.02
C ILE A 38 -7.98 -4.22 -6.03
N ALA A 39 -8.45 -4.68 -4.86
CA ALA A 39 -9.78 -5.26 -4.72
C ALA A 39 -10.87 -4.25 -5.12
N ILE A 40 -10.79 -3.03 -4.61
CA ILE A 40 -11.72 -1.94 -4.97
C ILE A 40 -11.60 -1.63 -6.46
N ILE A 41 -10.39 -1.40 -6.98
CA ILE A 41 -10.17 -1.04 -8.40
C ILE A 41 -10.76 -2.09 -9.33
N SER A 42 -10.60 -3.37 -9.01
CA SER A 42 -11.09 -4.48 -9.85
C SER A 42 -12.61 -4.55 -9.97
N LYS A 43 -13.35 -4.02 -9.00
CA LYS A 43 -14.82 -4.06 -8.92
C LYS A 43 -15.45 -2.68 -8.74
N ALA A 44 -14.73 -1.60 -9.00
CA ALA A 44 -15.16 -0.24 -8.67
C ALA A 44 -16.52 0.12 -9.28
N ALA A 45 -16.75 -0.18 -10.57
CA ALA A 45 -18.02 0.10 -11.23
C ALA A 45 -19.19 -0.70 -10.61
N ILE A 46 -18.94 -1.97 -10.28
CA ILE A 46 -19.94 -2.85 -9.65
C ILE A 46 -20.27 -2.34 -8.25
N LEU A 47 -19.25 -2.02 -7.45
CA LEU A 47 -19.43 -1.45 -6.11
C LEU A 47 -20.23 -0.14 -6.14
N GLY A 48 -19.93 0.74 -7.11
CA GLY A 48 -20.65 1.99 -7.29
C GLY A 48 -22.14 1.76 -7.61
N GLN A 49 -22.46 0.83 -8.50
CA GLN A 49 -23.83 0.57 -8.93
C GLN A 49 -24.61 -0.27 -7.92
N GLU A 50 -24.06 -1.38 -7.45
CA GLU A 50 -24.80 -2.34 -6.62
C GLU A 50 -24.85 -1.96 -5.14
N VAL A 51 -23.76 -1.35 -4.61
CA VAL A 51 -23.70 -0.98 -3.18
C VAL A 51 -24.27 0.41 -2.94
N VAL A 52 -23.93 1.36 -3.82
CA VAL A 52 -24.22 2.79 -3.60
C VAL A 52 -25.38 3.29 -4.47
N GLY A 53 -25.85 2.47 -5.42
CA GLY A 53 -26.97 2.82 -6.30
C GLY A 53 -26.62 3.87 -7.36
N MET A 54 -25.36 3.97 -7.78
CA MET A 54 -24.95 4.88 -8.85
C MET A 54 -25.52 4.46 -10.21
N SER A 55 -25.92 5.43 -11.03
CA SER A 55 -26.17 5.16 -12.44
C SER A 55 -24.88 4.72 -13.16
N ALA A 56 -25.02 4.08 -14.33
CA ALA A 56 -23.84 3.67 -15.11
C ALA A 56 -22.89 4.83 -15.45
N ALA A 57 -23.45 6.02 -15.75
CA ALA A 57 -22.65 7.21 -16.01
C ALA A 57 -21.90 7.69 -14.76
N GLN A 58 -22.55 7.68 -13.59
CA GLN A 58 -21.89 8.04 -12.32
C GLN A 58 -20.81 7.02 -11.94
N ALA A 59 -21.06 5.72 -12.13
CA ALA A 59 -20.06 4.69 -11.86
C ALA A 59 -18.83 4.82 -12.79
N THR A 60 -19.05 5.18 -14.06
CA THR A 60 -17.96 5.45 -15.00
C THR A 60 -17.11 6.64 -14.55
N LEU A 61 -17.74 7.72 -14.13
CA LEU A 61 -17.04 8.90 -13.58
C LEU A 61 -16.29 8.55 -12.28
N PHE A 62 -16.91 7.77 -11.40
CA PHE A 62 -16.30 7.27 -10.17
C PHE A 62 -15.00 6.50 -10.45
N VAL A 63 -15.00 5.58 -11.42
CA VAL A 63 -13.81 4.83 -11.85
C VAL A 63 -12.73 5.76 -12.40
N ALA A 64 -13.09 6.76 -13.20
CA ALA A 64 -12.15 7.73 -13.74
C ALA A 64 -11.48 8.54 -12.62
N ILE A 65 -12.26 8.98 -11.62
CA ILE A 65 -11.74 9.73 -10.45
C ILE A 65 -10.86 8.84 -9.57
N ILE A 66 -11.16 7.55 -9.41
CA ILE A 66 -10.27 6.57 -8.76
C ILE A 66 -8.89 6.60 -9.41
N GLY A 67 -8.81 6.57 -10.74
CA GLY A 67 -7.54 6.65 -11.46
C GLY A 67 -6.77 7.96 -11.17
N LEU A 68 -7.48 9.08 -11.10
CA LEU A 68 -6.91 10.38 -10.76
C LEU A 68 -6.32 10.36 -9.33
N PHE A 69 -7.06 9.88 -8.33
CA PHE A 69 -6.58 9.80 -6.95
C PHE A 69 -5.42 8.81 -6.78
N ASN A 70 -5.36 7.73 -7.56
CA ASN A 70 -4.18 6.86 -7.61
C ASN A 70 -2.93 7.65 -8.04
N GLY A 71 -3.04 8.44 -9.11
CA GLY A 71 -1.93 9.26 -9.60
C GLY A 71 -1.55 10.40 -8.64
N LEU A 72 -2.53 11.19 -8.20
CA LEU A 72 -2.32 12.29 -7.26
C LEU A 72 -1.81 11.80 -5.90
N GLY A 73 -2.28 10.66 -5.44
CA GLY A 73 -1.81 10.02 -4.20
C GLY A 73 -0.31 9.70 -4.24
N ARG A 74 0.21 9.28 -5.39
CA ARG A 74 1.66 9.06 -5.57
C ARG A 74 2.45 10.34 -5.37
N LEU A 75 2.03 11.44 -5.99
CA LEU A 75 2.72 12.73 -5.87
C LEU A 75 2.62 13.29 -4.44
N PHE A 76 1.43 13.27 -3.87
CA PHE A 76 1.17 13.79 -2.54
C PHE A 76 2.00 13.05 -1.47
N TRP A 77 1.90 11.72 -1.41
CA TRP A 77 2.58 10.93 -0.40
C TRP A 77 4.10 10.85 -0.61
N SER A 78 4.58 10.89 -1.85
CA SER A 78 6.01 11.01 -2.14
C SER A 78 6.58 12.31 -1.56
N SER A 79 5.89 13.43 -1.78
CA SER A 79 6.28 14.74 -1.23
C SER A 79 6.28 14.77 0.30
N ILE A 80 5.36 14.05 0.94
CA ILE A 80 5.33 13.89 2.40
C ILE A 80 6.50 13.01 2.84
N SER A 81 6.76 11.90 2.14
CA SER A 81 7.85 10.98 2.44
C SER A 81 9.22 11.65 2.43
N ASP A 82 9.44 12.60 1.55
CA ASP A 82 10.68 13.40 1.49
C ASP A 82 10.89 14.25 2.76
N LYS A 83 9.81 14.62 3.44
CA LYS A 83 9.85 15.47 4.64
C LYS A 83 9.92 14.67 5.95
N ILE A 84 9.14 13.61 6.07
CA ILE A 84 8.97 12.87 7.34
C ILE A 84 9.56 11.46 7.31
N GLY A 85 10.12 11.05 6.17
CA GLY A 85 10.76 9.75 5.96
C GLY A 85 9.78 8.64 5.56
N CYS A 86 10.33 7.61 4.90
CA CYS A 86 9.55 6.53 4.30
C CYS A 86 8.74 5.73 5.33
N TRP A 87 9.36 5.35 6.45
CA TRP A 87 8.67 4.54 7.47
C TRP A 87 7.46 5.27 8.04
N THR A 88 7.64 6.53 8.47
CA THR A 88 6.54 7.34 9.04
C THR A 88 5.42 7.53 8.05
N THR A 89 5.75 7.78 6.78
CA THR A 89 4.78 7.95 5.69
C THR A 89 3.97 6.67 5.48
N PHE A 90 4.62 5.49 5.45
CA PHE A 90 3.94 4.20 5.35
C PHE A 90 2.96 3.98 6.50
N MET A 91 3.40 4.21 7.74
CA MET A 91 2.53 4.06 8.91
C MET A 91 1.33 5.00 8.86
N LEU A 92 1.55 6.24 8.39
CA LEU A 92 0.52 7.25 8.32
C LEU A 92 -0.58 6.91 7.31
N PHE A 93 -0.23 6.62 6.04
CA PHE A 93 -1.27 6.31 5.05
C PHE A 93 -1.93 4.94 5.29
N ILE A 94 -1.21 3.94 5.83
CA ILE A 94 -1.82 2.68 6.23
C ILE A 94 -2.81 2.92 7.37
N GLY A 95 -2.45 3.70 8.40
CA GLY A 95 -3.35 4.03 9.50
C GLY A 95 -4.61 4.77 9.04
N ILE A 96 -4.49 5.73 8.14
CA ILE A 96 -5.63 6.42 7.51
C ILE A 96 -6.50 5.41 6.76
N ASN A 97 -5.90 4.50 5.99
CA ASN A 97 -6.65 3.51 5.23
C ASN A 97 -7.36 2.49 6.14
N VAL A 98 -6.79 2.13 7.30
CA VAL A 98 -7.50 1.31 8.31
C VAL A 98 -8.83 1.97 8.68
N VAL A 99 -8.78 3.27 9.01
CA VAL A 99 -9.98 4.02 9.38
C VAL A 99 -10.98 4.08 8.22
N CYS A 100 -10.49 4.38 7.02
CA CYS A 100 -11.36 4.46 5.83
C CYS A 100 -12.06 3.12 5.54
N PHE A 101 -11.32 2.00 5.55
CA PHE A 101 -11.93 0.68 5.35
C PHE A 101 -12.93 0.32 6.44
N ALA A 102 -12.65 0.65 7.69
CA ALA A 102 -13.57 0.41 8.81
C ALA A 102 -14.84 1.25 8.73
N LEU A 103 -14.77 2.44 8.11
CA LEU A 103 -15.92 3.34 7.98
C LEU A 103 -16.82 3.00 6.76
N ILE A 104 -16.28 2.39 5.70
CA ILE A 104 -17.06 2.08 4.48
C ILE A 104 -18.40 1.39 4.79
N PRO A 105 -18.48 0.32 5.63
CA PRO A 105 -19.74 -0.34 5.88
C PRO A 105 -20.80 0.57 6.49
N SER A 106 -20.41 1.51 7.34
CA SER A 106 -21.34 2.45 7.99
C SER A 106 -21.81 3.58 7.06
N PHE A 107 -21.06 3.89 6.02
CA PHE A 107 -21.33 5.00 5.10
C PHE A 107 -21.65 4.54 3.67
N SER A 108 -21.85 3.24 3.46
CA SER A 108 -22.10 2.66 2.13
C SER A 108 -23.39 3.16 1.47
N THR A 109 -24.39 3.57 2.24
CA THR A 109 -25.64 4.13 1.71
C THR A 109 -25.52 5.60 1.27
N ASN A 110 -24.48 6.30 1.70
CA ASN A 110 -24.20 7.68 1.30
C ASN A 110 -23.16 7.70 0.20
N SER A 111 -23.59 8.00 -1.02
CA SER A 111 -22.73 7.98 -2.22
C SER A 111 -21.50 8.89 -2.09
N ILE A 112 -21.64 10.07 -1.51
CA ILE A 112 -20.53 11.03 -1.36
C ILE A 112 -19.51 10.49 -0.35
N SER A 113 -19.96 10.03 0.80
CA SER A 113 -19.09 9.48 1.84
C SER A 113 -18.33 8.24 1.35
N PHE A 114 -19.02 7.33 0.68
CA PHE A 114 -18.41 6.16 0.07
C PHE A 114 -17.31 6.53 -0.93
N GLN A 115 -17.58 7.50 -1.81
CA GLN A 115 -16.62 7.98 -2.79
C GLN A 115 -15.38 8.59 -2.11
N ILE A 116 -15.57 9.48 -1.13
CA ILE A 116 -14.46 10.13 -0.42
C ILE A 116 -13.58 9.08 0.27
N LEU A 117 -14.17 8.14 1.01
CA LEU A 117 -13.42 7.08 1.67
C LEU A 117 -12.63 6.24 0.66
N THR A 118 -13.26 5.88 -0.46
CA THR A 118 -12.60 5.13 -1.54
C THR A 118 -11.44 5.91 -2.14
N TYR A 119 -11.61 7.20 -2.43
CA TYR A 119 -10.55 8.03 -3.01
C TYR A 119 -9.34 8.14 -2.07
N VAL A 120 -9.56 8.27 -0.76
CA VAL A 120 -8.48 8.27 0.23
C VAL A 120 -7.75 6.93 0.25
N ILE A 121 -8.48 5.81 0.23
CA ILE A 121 -7.88 4.46 0.17
C ILE A 121 -7.01 4.31 -1.09
N ILE A 122 -7.51 4.75 -2.24
CA ILE A 122 -6.78 4.63 -3.52
C ILE A 122 -5.57 5.56 -3.56
N ALA A 123 -5.62 6.73 -2.95
CA ALA A 123 -4.45 7.58 -2.78
C ALA A 123 -3.36 6.87 -1.95
N GLY A 124 -3.73 6.15 -0.88
CA GLY A 124 -2.82 5.32 -0.09
C GLY A 124 -2.31 4.08 -0.85
N TYR A 125 -3.13 3.48 -1.73
CA TYR A 125 -2.68 2.45 -2.66
C TYR A 125 -1.57 2.97 -3.57
N GLY A 126 -1.77 4.13 -4.19
CA GLY A 126 -0.76 4.79 -5.02
C GLY A 126 0.50 5.16 -4.24
N ALA A 127 0.34 5.59 -2.98
CA ALA A 127 1.44 5.92 -2.07
C ALA A 127 2.44 4.77 -1.90
N GLY A 128 1.97 3.54 -1.76
CA GLY A 128 2.81 2.35 -1.60
C GLY A 128 3.82 2.20 -2.74
N PHE A 129 3.39 2.43 -3.98
CA PHE A 129 4.28 2.37 -5.15
C PHE A 129 5.25 3.54 -5.22
N ALA A 130 4.84 4.73 -4.82
CA ALA A 130 5.69 5.92 -4.91
C ALA A 130 6.76 5.97 -3.82
N THR A 131 6.47 5.45 -2.63
CA THR A 131 7.37 5.52 -1.47
C THR A 131 8.23 4.28 -1.29
N MET A 132 7.81 3.10 -1.77
CA MET A 132 8.57 1.86 -1.66
C MET A 132 9.97 1.95 -2.30
N PRO A 133 10.17 2.53 -3.48
CA PRO A 133 11.49 2.69 -4.06
C PRO A 133 12.48 3.40 -3.15
N SER A 134 12.10 4.53 -2.58
CA SER A 134 12.94 5.29 -1.64
C SER A 134 13.19 4.50 -0.35
N PHE A 135 12.20 3.75 0.11
CA PHE A 135 12.33 2.91 1.30
C PHE A 135 13.34 1.78 1.08
N VAL A 136 13.24 1.07 -0.05
CA VAL A 136 14.20 0.02 -0.43
C VAL A 136 15.61 0.60 -0.55
N LYS A 137 15.75 1.75 -1.22
CA LYS A 137 17.03 2.42 -1.39
C LYS A 137 17.66 2.82 -0.06
N SER A 138 16.86 3.26 0.91
CA SER A 138 17.36 3.65 2.24
C SER A 138 17.89 2.46 3.06
N ILE A 139 17.43 1.24 2.79
CA ILE A 139 17.81 0.02 3.53
C ILE A 139 18.94 -0.74 2.83
N TYR A 140 18.86 -0.87 1.49
CA TYR A 140 19.74 -1.73 0.70
C TYR A 140 20.78 -0.96 -0.13
N GLY A 141 20.72 0.37 -0.13
CA GLY A 141 21.59 1.22 -0.91
C GLY A 141 21.27 1.23 -2.42
N THR A 142 22.02 2.04 -3.16
CA THR A 142 21.76 2.27 -4.60
C THR A 142 22.11 1.08 -5.47
N GLU A 143 23.12 0.28 -5.11
CA GLU A 143 23.60 -0.84 -5.92
C GLU A 143 22.62 -2.01 -5.98
N LYS A 144 22.03 -2.38 -4.83
CA LYS A 144 21.06 -3.50 -4.74
C LYS A 144 19.61 -3.07 -4.93
N TYR A 145 19.34 -1.77 -4.95
CA TYR A 145 18.02 -1.18 -5.05
C TYR A 145 17.15 -1.81 -6.15
N GLY A 146 17.64 -1.86 -7.38
CA GLY A 146 16.85 -2.35 -8.53
C GLY A 146 16.48 -3.83 -8.39
N GLN A 147 17.41 -4.66 -7.93
CA GLN A 147 17.19 -6.09 -7.72
C GLN A 147 16.19 -6.33 -6.58
N VAL A 148 16.37 -5.68 -5.43
CA VAL A 148 15.50 -5.83 -4.27
C VAL A 148 14.11 -5.32 -4.58
N LEU A 149 13.99 -4.16 -5.23
CA LEU A 149 12.70 -3.61 -5.63
C LEU A 149 11.97 -4.54 -6.60
N GLY A 150 12.67 -5.13 -7.57
CA GLY A 150 12.07 -6.10 -8.49
C GLY A 150 11.45 -7.28 -7.75
N TYR A 151 12.12 -7.81 -6.74
CA TYR A 151 11.56 -8.88 -5.90
C TYR A 151 10.38 -8.42 -5.04
N ILE A 152 10.45 -7.21 -4.46
CA ILE A 152 9.35 -6.64 -3.67
C ILE A 152 8.11 -6.41 -4.51
N LEU A 153 8.24 -6.02 -5.78
CA LEU A 153 7.10 -5.79 -6.68
C LEU A 153 6.31 -7.07 -7.00
N THR A 154 6.85 -8.26 -6.72
CA THR A 154 6.07 -9.52 -6.77
C THR A 154 4.90 -9.52 -5.78
N ALA A 155 4.98 -8.71 -4.71
CA ALA A 155 3.88 -8.49 -3.79
C ALA A 155 2.64 -7.88 -4.47
N TRP A 156 2.86 -7.01 -5.46
CA TRP A 156 1.77 -6.46 -6.27
C TRP A 156 1.07 -7.55 -7.07
N SER A 157 1.82 -8.43 -7.73
CA SER A 157 1.25 -9.55 -8.48
C SER A 157 0.46 -10.47 -7.55
N ALA A 158 0.99 -10.82 -6.38
CA ALA A 158 0.29 -11.61 -5.38
C ALA A 158 -1.01 -10.93 -4.91
N ALA A 159 -0.97 -9.62 -4.65
CA ALA A 159 -2.14 -8.84 -4.25
C ALA A 159 -3.19 -8.72 -5.37
N ALA A 160 -2.76 -8.72 -6.65
CA ALA A 160 -3.68 -8.70 -7.79
C ALA A 160 -4.57 -9.95 -7.86
N PHE A 161 -4.11 -11.07 -7.34
CA PHE A 161 -4.93 -12.28 -7.15
C PHE A 161 -5.67 -12.27 -5.81
N ALA A 162 -4.96 -12.00 -4.72
CA ALA A 162 -5.52 -12.09 -3.38
C ALA A 162 -6.63 -11.05 -3.13
N GLY A 163 -6.46 -9.82 -3.55
CA GLY A 163 -7.41 -8.74 -3.30
C GLY A 163 -8.81 -9.03 -3.84
N PRO A 164 -8.99 -9.28 -5.16
CA PRO A 164 -10.29 -9.64 -5.74
C PRO A 164 -10.88 -10.93 -5.18
N LEU A 165 -10.04 -11.94 -4.86
CA LEU A 165 -10.48 -13.19 -4.22
C LEU A 165 -11.07 -12.90 -2.83
N LEU A 166 -10.36 -12.14 -2.00
CA LEU A 166 -10.81 -11.78 -0.66
C LEU A 166 -12.12 -10.98 -0.72
N LEU A 167 -12.21 -10.01 -1.64
CA LEU A 167 -13.45 -9.24 -1.84
C LEU A 167 -14.60 -10.14 -2.30
N GLY A 168 -14.31 -11.22 -3.03
CA GLY A 168 -15.30 -12.18 -3.51
C GLY A 168 -15.79 -13.20 -2.45
N LEU A 169 -15.19 -13.24 -1.26
CA LEU A 169 -15.59 -14.17 -0.20
C LEU A 169 -16.97 -13.85 0.39
N SER A 170 -17.40 -12.59 0.30
CA SER A 170 -18.72 -12.16 0.73
C SER A 170 -19.26 -11.08 -0.19
N ALA A 171 -20.56 -11.14 -0.48
CA ALA A 171 -21.27 -10.07 -1.16
C ALA A 171 -21.64 -8.92 -0.19
N GLU A 172 -21.48 -9.13 1.12
CA GLU A 172 -21.83 -8.12 2.11
C GLU A 172 -20.75 -7.04 2.20
N ILE A 173 -21.19 -5.80 2.39
CA ILE A 173 -20.29 -4.64 2.55
C ILE A 173 -19.36 -4.79 3.77
N THR A 174 -19.72 -5.62 4.74
CA THR A 174 -18.92 -5.94 5.92
C THR A 174 -17.58 -6.58 5.59
N ILE A 175 -17.40 -7.10 4.37
CA ILE A 175 -16.10 -7.61 3.89
C ILE A 175 -14.98 -6.55 3.99
N PHE A 176 -15.31 -5.28 3.96
CA PHE A 176 -14.32 -4.20 4.11
C PHE A 176 -13.64 -4.17 5.48
N TYR A 177 -14.27 -4.73 6.53
CA TYR A 177 -13.59 -4.93 7.82
C TYR A 177 -12.40 -5.89 7.71
N LEU A 178 -12.46 -6.88 6.81
CA LEU A 178 -11.32 -7.76 6.55
C LEU A 178 -10.10 -6.97 6.06
N PHE A 179 -10.31 -6.04 5.13
CA PHE A 179 -9.22 -5.18 4.64
C PHE A 179 -8.68 -4.25 5.72
N ALA A 180 -9.54 -3.73 6.60
CA ALA A 180 -9.09 -2.97 7.77
C ALA A 180 -8.20 -3.84 8.70
N ILE A 181 -8.57 -5.09 8.96
CA ILE A 181 -7.78 -6.03 9.76
C ILE A 181 -6.43 -6.32 9.09
N LEU A 182 -6.41 -6.56 7.77
CA LEU A 182 -5.16 -6.78 7.04
C LEU A 182 -4.21 -5.57 7.14
N LEU A 183 -4.75 -4.36 7.11
CA LEU A 183 -3.94 -3.15 7.29
C LEU A 183 -3.49 -2.94 8.75
N ILE A 184 -4.25 -3.39 9.74
CA ILE A 184 -3.77 -3.44 11.13
C ILE A 184 -2.58 -4.39 11.24
N ILE A 185 -2.63 -5.55 10.60
CA ILE A 185 -1.47 -6.46 10.49
C ILE A 185 -0.29 -5.75 9.83
N ALA A 186 -0.53 -4.96 8.77
CA ALA A 186 0.53 -4.17 8.13
C ALA A 186 1.16 -3.15 9.09
N LEU A 187 0.39 -2.50 9.97
CA LEU A 187 0.94 -1.61 11.00
C LEU A 187 1.85 -2.38 11.97
N VAL A 188 1.46 -3.57 12.40
CA VAL A 188 2.28 -4.44 13.25
C VAL A 188 3.58 -4.83 12.54
N VAL A 189 3.51 -5.21 11.26
CA VAL A 189 4.69 -5.52 10.42
C VAL A 189 5.60 -4.28 10.31
N GLY A 190 5.03 -3.10 10.15
CA GLY A 190 5.79 -1.85 10.09
C GLY A 190 6.53 -1.53 11.40
N ILE A 191 5.91 -1.78 12.55
CA ILE A 191 6.54 -1.64 13.87
C ILE A 191 7.69 -2.65 14.01
N TRP A 192 7.46 -3.90 13.61
CA TRP A 192 8.49 -4.92 13.58
C TRP A 192 9.68 -4.53 12.69
N LEU A 193 9.41 -4.02 11.49
CA LEU A 193 10.46 -3.51 10.59
C LEU A 193 11.28 -2.40 11.26
N LYS A 194 10.63 -1.45 11.95
CA LYS A 194 11.36 -0.40 12.68
C LYS A 194 12.32 -0.98 13.71
N GLY A 195 11.89 -2.00 14.46
CA GLY A 195 12.74 -2.71 15.41
C GLY A 195 13.94 -3.42 14.77
N LEU A 196 13.80 -3.90 13.53
CA LEU A 196 14.92 -4.49 12.76
C LEU A 196 15.91 -3.41 12.30
N LEU A 197 15.43 -2.22 11.90
CA LEU A 197 16.28 -1.12 11.43
C LEU A 197 17.11 -0.51 12.56
N VAL A 198 16.57 -0.38 13.76
CA VAL A 198 17.26 0.17 14.93
C VAL A 198 18.39 -0.76 15.42
N LYS A 199 18.29 -2.06 15.21
CA LYS A 199 19.32 -3.03 15.64
C LYS A 199 20.57 -3.07 14.75
N VAL A 200 20.54 -2.39 13.61
CA VAL A 200 21.64 -2.39 12.63
C VAL A 200 22.53 -1.14 12.78
N VAL A 201 22.11 -0.18 13.59
CA VAL A 201 22.87 1.02 14.00
C VAL A 201 23.52 0.76 15.35
#